data_42642b0a47c137b2296c1839fe71c6e2
#
_entry.id   42642b0a47c137b2296c1839fe71c6e2
#
_cell.length_a   1.000
_cell.length_b   1.000
_cell.length_c   1.000
_cell.angle_alpha   90.00
_cell.angle_beta   90.00
_cell.angle_gamma   90.00
#
_symmetry.space_group_name_H-M   'P 1'
#
loop_
_entity.id
_entity.type
_entity.pdbx_description
1 polymer ?
#
loop_
_entity_poly.entity_id
_entity_poly.type
_entity_poly.pdbx_seq_one_letter_code
_entity_poly.pdbx_strand_id
1 'polypeptide(L)'
;MRAPAVRLNIVHLQNQQNTEPTNLNNKMEDFFMNRIGLICRYLKENPHSSQRDLAQKMELSLGTVNTLIKECMNLHYIAPGKSIAGTYELTCEGETFLNQFKVDGALILAAGFGSRFVPLTFETPKGLLEVFGERMIERQIRQLREAGVENITIAVGYLKEKFEYLIDKYNVTLLYNPEYSCKNTLATIYHARKALYGKNMYILSSDNWLRENMFHKYECGAWYASTYMEGKTSEWVLSYNKKGRITDVTVGGENAWVMYGPVYFSREFSAEFLPELEKEYETPGTEQFYWENVLIHHFDRFEIDINRQPANQIYEFENLEELRRFDSRYQTRSNNEALELIAKVFRVPESEIHDLRCLKSGMTNKSFLFQIDGKSYICRIPGPGTGLLINRREEAEVYRTIQPLGISDRLIYISGDTGYKISRYYDGARNSEAFNWNDMRACMKVLHQLHESGLTVDHSFDIRERILFYERLCLQHGGIPFEDYQNVRAQMIELLDQLDSMNRPKVLSHIDANADNFLILKDGSVRLIDWEYAGMCDPLIDLSMAGIYSYYKEEDLEKLMEIYFGRIPDNTERLVVYSYVALGGFLWSLWAVYKASLGEEFGEYTIIQYRYAKAYYRKVKERYCLQGI
;
A
#
# COMPACT_ATOMS: atom_id res chain seq x y z
N MET A 1 -4.26 -12.09 -9.16
CA MET A 1 -4.34 -13.52 -8.73
C MET A 1 -5.32 -13.57 -7.56
N ARG A 2 -6.38 -14.36 -7.68
CA ARG A 2 -7.37 -14.51 -6.62
C ARG A 2 -6.72 -15.19 -5.41
N ALA A 3 -6.82 -14.59 -4.24
CA ALA A 3 -6.43 -15.22 -2.98
C ALA A 3 -7.28 -16.47 -2.74
N PRO A 4 -6.71 -17.57 -2.21
CA PRO A 4 -7.49 -18.76 -1.90
C PRO A 4 -8.40 -18.50 -0.69
N ALA A 5 -9.66 -18.87 -0.83
CA ALA A 5 -10.63 -18.87 0.26
C ALA A 5 -10.17 -19.87 1.33
N VAL A 6 -9.76 -19.34 2.48
CA VAL A 6 -9.50 -20.15 3.67
C VAL A 6 -10.86 -20.49 4.30
N ARG A 7 -11.29 -21.73 4.18
CA ARG A 7 -12.40 -22.28 4.97
C ARG A 7 -11.94 -22.43 6.41
N LEU A 8 -12.41 -21.56 7.27
CA LEU A 8 -12.29 -21.71 8.72
C LEU A 8 -13.40 -22.65 9.21
N ASN A 9 -13.01 -23.80 9.73
CA ASN A 9 -13.88 -24.68 10.50
C ASN A 9 -14.13 -24.04 11.87
N ILE A 10 -15.33 -23.55 12.09
CA ILE A 10 -15.78 -23.07 13.40
C ILE A 10 -16.17 -24.29 14.23
N VAL A 11 -15.35 -24.58 15.24
CA VAL A 11 -15.71 -25.51 16.32
C VAL A 11 -16.56 -24.72 17.32
N HIS A 12 -17.85 -25.04 17.39
CA HIS A 12 -18.74 -24.56 18.43
C HIS A 12 -18.32 -25.12 19.79
N LEU A 13 -17.73 -24.31 20.63
CA LEU A 13 -17.69 -24.54 22.07
C LEU A 13 -18.84 -23.77 22.72
N GLN A 14 -19.89 -24.51 23.08
CA GLN A 14 -20.91 -24.01 23.99
C GLN A 14 -20.29 -23.78 25.38
N ASN A 15 -20.13 -22.54 25.77
CA ASN A 15 -20.01 -22.16 27.17
C ASN A 15 -21.16 -21.20 27.51
N GLN A 16 -22.14 -21.75 28.23
CA GLN A 16 -23.08 -20.96 28.99
C GLN A 16 -22.31 -20.27 30.13
N GLN A 17 -22.15 -18.98 30.07
CA GLN A 17 -21.79 -18.17 31.24
C GLN A 17 -22.93 -17.17 31.51
N ASN A 18 -23.36 -17.20 32.75
CA ASN A 18 -24.36 -16.33 33.35
C ASN A 18 -24.01 -14.84 33.14
N THR A 19 -24.79 -14.16 32.31
CA THR A 19 -24.79 -12.69 32.26
C THR A 19 -25.54 -12.15 33.49
N GLU A 20 -24.86 -11.35 34.30
CA GLU A 20 -25.42 -10.71 35.48
C GLU A 20 -26.60 -9.78 35.10
N PRO A 21 -27.71 -9.77 35.89
CA PRO A 21 -28.89 -8.98 35.58
C PRO A 21 -28.71 -7.45 35.63
N THR A 22 -27.61 -6.94 36.18
CA THR A 22 -27.26 -5.51 36.22
C THR A 22 -26.84 -4.95 34.85
N ASN A 23 -26.27 -5.76 33.99
CA ASN A 23 -25.76 -5.30 32.66
C ASN A 23 -26.89 -5.11 31.63
N LEU A 24 -27.98 -5.90 31.73
CA LEU A 24 -29.13 -5.79 30.80
C LEU A 24 -29.98 -4.53 31.08
N ASN A 25 -30.14 -4.14 32.36
CA ASN A 25 -30.88 -2.95 32.72
C ASN A 25 -30.17 -1.67 32.28
N ASN A 26 -28.86 -1.59 32.44
CA ASN A 26 -28.09 -0.43 31.99
C ASN A 26 -28.15 -0.27 30.44
N LYS A 27 -27.99 -1.35 29.68
CA LYS A 27 -28.09 -1.30 28.20
C LYS A 27 -29.51 -0.91 27.70
N MET A 28 -30.58 -1.29 28.41
CA MET A 28 -31.94 -0.83 28.06
C MET A 28 -32.15 0.66 28.35
N GLU A 29 -31.54 1.15 29.42
CA GLU A 29 -31.59 2.55 29.79
C GLU A 29 -30.80 3.42 28.80
N ASP A 30 -29.61 3.03 28.42
CA ASP A 30 -28.79 3.69 27.41
C ASP A 30 -29.48 3.76 26.04
N PHE A 31 -30.10 2.66 25.61
CA PHE A 31 -30.86 2.65 24.35
C PHE A 31 -32.04 3.64 24.39
N PHE A 32 -32.72 3.75 25.53
CA PHE A 32 -33.82 4.67 25.67
C PHE A 32 -33.37 6.13 25.72
N MET A 33 -32.26 6.41 26.44
CA MET A 33 -31.67 7.74 26.56
C MET A 33 -31.10 8.23 25.22
N ASN A 34 -30.51 7.34 24.41
CA ASN A 34 -30.07 7.67 23.05
C ASN A 34 -31.25 8.12 22.17
N ARG A 35 -32.43 7.49 22.28
CA ARG A 35 -33.63 7.90 21.52
C ARG A 35 -34.19 9.24 21.99
N ILE A 36 -34.13 9.53 23.27
CA ILE A 36 -34.47 10.85 23.83
C ILE A 36 -33.49 11.90 23.27
N GLY A 37 -32.19 11.59 23.26
CA GLY A 37 -31.17 12.44 22.66
C GLY A 37 -31.42 12.75 21.19
N LEU A 38 -31.83 11.75 20.39
CA LEU A 38 -32.20 11.96 18.98
C LEU A 38 -33.41 12.90 18.82
N ILE A 39 -34.42 12.82 19.68
CA ILE A 39 -35.56 13.78 19.69
C ILE A 39 -35.05 15.19 20.01
N CYS A 40 -34.21 15.32 21.04
CA CYS A 40 -33.66 16.62 21.45
C CYS A 40 -32.79 17.22 20.32
N ARG A 41 -31.95 16.41 19.68
CA ARG A 41 -31.16 16.84 18.51
C ARG A 41 -32.04 17.33 17.38
N TYR A 42 -33.02 16.54 16.98
CA TYR A 42 -33.93 16.90 15.88
C TYR A 42 -34.65 18.22 16.14
N LEU A 43 -35.18 18.41 17.37
CA LEU A 43 -35.84 19.64 17.76
C LEU A 43 -34.89 20.84 17.85
N LYS A 44 -33.61 20.62 18.18
CA LYS A 44 -32.56 21.67 18.13
C LYS A 44 -32.30 22.14 16.72
N GLU A 45 -32.23 21.20 15.77
CA GLU A 45 -31.99 21.46 14.34
C GLU A 45 -33.26 21.97 13.63
N ASN A 46 -34.46 21.50 14.06
CA ASN A 46 -35.76 21.80 13.45
C ASN A 46 -36.77 22.25 14.51
N PRO A 47 -36.66 23.48 15.01
CA PRO A 47 -37.63 24.01 15.98
C PRO A 47 -39.06 23.95 15.46
N HIS A 48 -40.03 23.77 16.36
CA HIS A 48 -41.47 23.71 16.06
C HIS A 48 -41.90 22.46 15.25
N SER A 49 -41.19 21.35 15.33
CA SER A 49 -41.57 20.09 14.68
C SER A 49 -42.72 19.41 15.44
N SER A 50 -43.59 18.73 14.67
CA SER A 50 -44.71 17.93 15.23
C SER A 50 -44.29 16.49 15.51
N GLN A 51 -45.16 15.73 16.23
CA GLN A 51 -44.96 14.29 16.40
C GLN A 51 -44.88 13.51 15.09
N ARG A 52 -45.58 13.98 14.05
CA ARG A 52 -45.54 13.34 12.71
C ARG A 52 -44.19 13.56 12.02
N ASP A 53 -43.65 14.77 12.11
CA ASP A 53 -42.35 15.09 11.57
C ASP A 53 -41.25 14.24 12.22
N LEU A 54 -41.29 14.14 13.55
CA LEU A 54 -40.38 13.28 14.33
C LEU A 54 -40.52 11.80 13.93
N ALA A 55 -41.79 11.29 13.83
CA ALA A 55 -42.04 9.91 13.47
C ALA A 55 -41.51 9.56 12.06
N GLN A 56 -41.73 10.45 11.11
CA GLN A 56 -41.24 10.30 9.74
C GLN A 56 -39.71 10.33 9.69
N LYS A 57 -39.10 11.31 10.33
CA LYS A 57 -37.64 11.49 10.28
C LYS A 57 -36.85 10.41 11.02
N MET A 58 -37.41 9.94 12.15
CA MET A 58 -36.77 8.89 12.96
C MET A 58 -37.17 7.47 12.53
N GLU A 59 -37.99 7.32 11.50
CA GLU A 59 -38.53 6.03 11.03
C GLU A 59 -39.21 5.23 12.16
N LEU A 60 -39.89 5.92 13.08
CA LEU A 60 -40.56 5.34 14.22
C LEU A 60 -42.10 5.40 14.09
N SER A 61 -42.78 4.48 14.77
CA SER A 61 -44.23 4.56 14.87
C SER A 61 -44.67 5.79 15.67
N LEU A 62 -45.80 6.39 15.32
CA LEU A 62 -46.40 7.50 16.09
C LEU A 62 -46.59 7.16 17.57
N GLY A 63 -46.92 5.88 17.87
CA GLY A 63 -47.05 5.40 19.24
C GLY A 63 -45.73 5.45 20.02
N THR A 64 -44.63 5.03 19.38
CA THR A 64 -43.29 5.09 19.96
C THR A 64 -42.88 6.54 20.20
N VAL A 65 -43.06 7.41 19.20
CA VAL A 65 -42.74 8.84 19.32
C VAL A 65 -43.56 9.50 20.41
N ASN A 66 -44.86 9.20 20.52
CA ASN A 66 -45.69 9.74 21.59
C ASN A 66 -45.19 9.34 22.99
N THR A 67 -44.75 8.09 23.16
CA THR A 67 -44.15 7.64 24.42
C THR A 67 -42.87 8.41 24.75
N LEU A 68 -41.97 8.54 23.78
CA LEU A 68 -40.70 9.26 23.93
C LEU A 68 -40.91 10.75 24.22
N ILE A 69 -41.89 11.41 23.55
CA ILE A 69 -42.25 12.82 23.79
C ILE A 69 -42.78 13.01 25.21
N LYS A 70 -43.67 12.11 25.67
CA LYS A 70 -44.16 12.19 27.05
C LYS A 70 -43.02 12.11 28.05
N GLU A 71 -42.06 11.23 27.81
CA GLU A 71 -40.90 11.10 28.68
C GLU A 71 -39.96 12.32 28.59
N CYS A 72 -39.70 12.85 27.40
CA CYS A 72 -38.97 14.11 27.25
C CYS A 72 -39.65 15.28 27.99
N MET A 73 -40.98 15.31 28.00
CA MET A 73 -41.73 16.32 28.76
C MET A 73 -41.66 16.09 30.27
N ASN A 74 -41.76 14.83 30.75
CA ASN A 74 -41.60 14.47 32.16
C ASN A 74 -40.21 14.86 32.69
N LEU A 75 -39.17 14.67 31.87
CA LEU A 75 -37.79 15.04 32.16
C LEU A 75 -37.52 16.54 31.94
N HIS A 76 -38.51 17.33 31.54
CA HIS A 76 -38.42 18.75 31.22
C HIS A 76 -37.42 19.09 30.09
N TYR A 77 -37.11 18.15 29.21
CA TYR A 77 -36.17 18.37 28.09
C TYR A 77 -36.83 19.07 26.91
N ILE A 78 -38.18 18.90 26.77
CA ILE A 78 -38.97 19.59 25.74
C ILE A 78 -40.22 20.22 26.34
N ALA A 79 -40.72 21.22 25.67
CA ALA A 79 -42.00 21.89 26.02
C ALA A 79 -42.91 22.00 24.78
N PRO A 80 -44.24 22.13 24.95
CA PRO A 80 -45.12 22.47 23.84
C PRO A 80 -44.72 23.79 23.18
N GLY A 81 -44.69 23.82 21.84
CA GLY A 81 -44.33 25.00 21.08
C GLY A 81 -45.25 26.17 21.38
N LYS A 82 -44.68 27.33 21.71
CA LYS A 82 -45.42 28.55 22.06
C LYS A 82 -46.08 29.18 20.84
N SER A 83 -45.46 29.06 19.67
CA SER A 83 -45.89 29.74 18.45
C SER A 83 -46.84 28.94 17.58
N ILE A 84 -46.75 27.59 17.61
CA ILE A 84 -47.50 26.69 16.73
C ILE A 84 -48.04 25.54 17.58
N ALA A 85 -49.37 25.42 17.63
CA ALA A 85 -50.02 24.35 18.38
C ALA A 85 -49.71 22.97 17.83
N GLY A 86 -49.41 22.00 18.70
CA GLY A 86 -49.09 20.61 18.33
C GLY A 86 -47.63 20.39 17.93
N THR A 87 -46.79 21.41 18.10
CA THR A 87 -45.32 21.32 17.94
C THR A 87 -44.59 21.30 19.28
N TYR A 88 -43.28 21.02 19.24
CA TYR A 88 -42.45 20.95 20.44
C TYR A 88 -41.16 21.79 20.24
N GLU A 89 -40.66 22.31 21.36
CA GLU A 89 -39.45 23.10 21.45
C GLU A 89 -38.50 22.50 22.50
N LEU A 90 -37.19 22.58 22.27
CA LEU A 90 -36.17 22.15 23.23
C LEU A 90 -36.09 23.19 24.37
N THR A 91 -35.97 22.72 25.62
CA THR A 91 -35.77 23.58 26.81
C THR A 91 -34.31 23.77 27.12
N CYS A 92 -33.95 24.62 28.09
CA CYS A 92 -32.59 24.78 28.58
C CYS A 92 -32.03 23.47 29.21
N GLU A 93 -32.91 22.74 29.92
CA GLU A 93 -32.59 21.42 30.49
C GLU A 93 -32.32 20.40 29.38
N GLY A 94 -33.12 20.42 28.31
CA GLY A 94 -32.91 19.60 27.12
C GLY A 94 -31.63 19.94 26.37
N GLU A 95 -31.27 21.21 26.29
CA GLU A 95 -29.97 21.63 25.73
C GLU A 95 -28.80 21.14 26.59
N THR A 96 -28.91 21.22 27.89
CA THR A 96 -27.90 20.72 28.84
C THR A 96 -27.74 19.20 28.71
N PHE A 97 -28.87 18.48 28.65
CA PHE A 97 -28.88 17.04 28.40
C PHE A 97 -28.24 16.68 27.05
N LEU A 98 -28.52 17.42 25.99
CA LEU A 98 -27.99 17.17 24.65
C LEU A 98 -26.46 17.31 24.58
N ASN A 99 -25.86 18.13 25.46
CA ASN A 99 -24.40 18.36 25.44
C ASN A 99 -23.59 17.11 25.75
N GLN A 100 -24.11 16.09 26.42
CA GLN A 100 -23.41 14.80 26.61
C GLN A 100 -23.19 14.04 25.29
N PHE A 101 -24.03 14.29 24.28
CA PHE A 101 -23.98 13.69 22.96
C PHE A 101 -23.21 14.57 21.95
N LYS A 102 -22.56 15.66 22.42
CA LYS A 102 -21.76 16.50 21.56
C LYS A 102 -20.61 15.67 21.00
N VAL A 103 -20.40 15.77 19.68
CA VAL A 103 -19.26 15.16 18.99
C VAL A 103 -17.98 15.90 19.39
N ASP A 104 -17.02 15.18 19.92
CA ASP A 104 -15.74 15.72 20.38
C ASP A 104 -14.77 15.94 19.22
N GLY A 105 -14.88 15.16 18.14
CA GLY A 105 -14.03 15.27 16.98
C GLY A 105 -14.23 14.21 15.91
N ALA A 106 -13.29 14.13 14.98
CA ALA A 106 -13.24 13.12 13.94
C ALA A 106 -11.82 12.58 13.73
N LEU A 107 -11.75 11.30 13.38
CA LEU A 107 -10.54 10.61 12.93
C LEU A 107 -10.69 10.23 11.46
N ILE A 108 -9.83 10.75 10.58
CA ILE A 108 -9.82 10.41 9.16
C ILE A 108 -8.63 9.48 8.88
N LEU A 109 -8.93 8.29 8.35
CA LEU A 109 -7.92 7.29 8.00
C LEU A 109 -7.38 7.57 6.59
N ALA A 110 -6.11 7.92 6.49
CA ALA A 110 -5.44 8.35 5.26
C ALA A 110 -4.04 7.72 5.10
N ALA A 111 -3.77 6.57 5.73
CA ALA A 111 -2.44 5.97 5.76
C ALA A 111 -2.14 5.06 4.57
N GLY A 112 -3.14 4.59 3.83
CA GLY A 112 -3.01 3.58 2.78
C GLY A 112 -2.38 4.06 1.48
N PHE A 113 -1.76 3.14 0.72
CA PHE A 113 -1.12 3.42 -0.57
C PHE A 113 -2.13 3.65 -1.71
N GLY A 114 -3.30 2.99 -1.69
CA GLY A 114 -4.28 3.08 -2.80
C GLY A 114 -3.80 2.43 -4.10
N SER A 115 -3.28 1.22 -4.04
CA SER A 115 -2.64 0.49 -5.15
C SER A 115 -3.50 0.31 -6.41
N ARG A 116 -4.83 0.40 -6.29
CA ARG A 116 -5.78 0.31 -7.41
C ARG A 116 -5.93 1.61 -8.20
N PHE A 117 -5.31 2.72 -7.74
CA PHE A 117 -5.32 4.04 -8.38
C PHE A 117 -3.98 4.40 -9.03
N VAL A 118 -3.08 3.45 -9.19
CA VAL A 118 -1.83 3.70 -9.93
C VAL A 118 -2.15 4.10 -11.39
N PRO A 119 -1.38 5.00 -11.98
CA PRO A 119 -0.17 5.65 -11.45
C PRO A 119 -0.43 6.90 -10.61
N LEU A 120 -1.67 7.39 -10.46
CA LEU A 120 -1.97 8.62 -9.72
C LEU A 120 -1.45 8.55 -8.27
N THR A 121 -1.67 7.41 -7.60
CA THR A 121 -1.25 7.21 -6.21
C THR A 121 0.25 7.01 -6.03
N PHE A 122 1.03 6.93 -7.08
CA PHE A 122 2.47 7.03 -6.97
C PHE A 122 2.95 8.42 -6.55
N GLU A 123 2.15 9.45 -6.81
CA GLU A 123 2.49 10.85 -6.58
C GLU A 123 1.54 11.55 -5.60
N THR A 124 0.28 11.12 -5.54
CA THR A 124 -0.79 11.75 -4.76
C THR A 124 -1.56 10.70 -3.96
N PRO A 125 -1.59 10.77 -2.61
CA PRO A 125 -2.43 9.90 -1.80
C PRO A 125 -3.89 9.89 -2.26
N LYS A 126 -4.58 8.74 -2.18
CA LYS A 126 -5.96 8.58 -2.69
C LYS A 126 -6.91 9.64 -2.14
N GLY A 127 -6.85 9.95 -0.83
CA GLY A 127 -7.69 10.98 -0.20
C GLY A 127 -7.43 12.42 -0.66
N LEU A 128 -6.29 12.68 -1.31
CA LEU A 128 -5.95 13.98 -1.91
C LEU A 128 -6.31 14.08 -3.40
N LEU A 129 -6.87 13.04 -4.00
CA LEU A 129 -7.40 13.12 -5.36
C LEU A 129 -8.62 14.06 -5.38
N GLU A 130 -8.71 14.83 -6.46
CA GLU A 130 -9.80 15.79 -6.64
C GLU A 130 -11.01 15.12 -7.28
N VAL A 131 -12.18 15.39 -6.74
CA VAL A 131 -13.47 15.04 -7.35
C VAL A 131 -14.27 16.31 -7.52
N PHE A 132 -14.64 16.64 -8.75
CA PHE A 132 -15.27 17.90 -9.12
C PHE A 132 -14.50 19.16 -8.69
N GLY A 133 -13.15 19.10 -8.61
CA GLY A 133 -12.28 20.20 -8.27
C GLY A 133 -12.06 20.42 -6.78
N GLU A 134 -12.57 19.55 -5.92
CA GLU A 134 -12.33 19.56 -4.48
C GLU A 134 -11.67 18.24 -4.06
N ARG A 135 -10.61 18.28 -3.26
CA ARG A 135 -9.97 17.07 -2.72
C ARG A 135 -10.92 16.35 -1.78
N MET A 136 -11.02 15.02 -1.88
CA MET A 136 -11.97 14.22 -1.09
C MET A 136 -11.83 14.49 0.41
N ILE A 137 -10.62 14.48 0.94
CA ILE A 137 -10.38 14.76 2.36
C ILE A 137 -10.72 16.21 2.76
N GLU A 138 -10.47 17.20 1.88
CA GLU A 138 -10.82 18.61 2.15
C GLU A 138 -12.33 18.80 2.22
N ARG A 139 -13.07 18.10 1.35
CA ARG A 139 -14.53 18.04 1.39
C ARG A 139 -15.05 17.48 2.71
N GLN A 140 -14.48 16.38 3.19
CA GLN A 140 -14.84 15.80 4.49
C GLN A 140 -14.55 16.76 5.65
N ILE A 141 -13.37 17.40 5.66
CA ILE A 141 -13.01 18.38 6.68
C ILE A 141 -13.99 19.56 6.68
N ARG A 142 -14.35 20.07 5.51
CA ARG A 142 -15.32 21.18 5.38
C ARG A 142 -16.70 20.77 5.92
N GLN A 143 -17.21 19.60 5.53
CA GLN A 143 -18.50 19.10 5.99
C GLN A 143 -18.54 18.87 7.51
N LEU A 144 -17.48 18.32 8.10
CA LEU A 144 -17.34 18.17 9.55
C LEU A 144 -17.42 19.52 10.27
N ARG A 145 -16.72 20.53 9.75
CA ARG A 145 -16.73 21.89 10.33
C ARG A 145 -18.07 22.59 10.19
N GLU A 146 -18.74 22.45 9.06
CA GLU A 146 -20.11 22.93 8.86
C GLU A 146 -21.09 22.32 9.90
N ALA A 147 -20.84 21.07 10.31
CA ALA A 147 -21.59 20.42 11.38
C ALA A 147 -21.15 20.87 12.80
N GLY A 148 -20.11 21.68 12.94
CA GLY A 148 -19.58 22.13 14.23
C GLY A 148 -18.62 21.15 14.90
N VAL A 149 -17.99 20.26 14.12
CA VAL A 149 -16.93 19.34 14.57
C VAL A 149 -15.57 19.96 14.25
N GLU A 150 -14.89 20.48 15.29
CA GLU A 150 -13.68 21.28 15.14
C GLU A 150 -12.38 20.45 15.26
N ASN A 151 -12.37 19.45 16.14
CA ASN A 151 -11.17 18.64 16.42
C ASN A 151 -11.05 17.50 15.42
N ILE A 152 -10.21 17.68 14.40
CA ILE A 152 -10.03 16.69 13.35
C ILE A 152 -8.60 16.15 13.41
N THR A 153 -8.46 14.83 13.56
CA THR A 153 -7.20 14.09 13.50
C THR A 153 -7.16 13.29 12.21
N ILE A 154 -6.05 13.33 11.49
CA ILE A 154 -5.83 12.57 10.26
C ILE A 154 -4.70 11.58 10.50
N ALA A 155 -4.98 10.28 10.40
CA ALA A 155 -3.98 9.24 10.49
C ALA A 155 -3.34 9.03 9.11
N VAL A 156 -2.07 9.42 8.98
CA VAL A 156 -1.30 9.41 7.73
C VAL A 156 -0.22 8.34 7.73
N GLY A 157 0.20 7.90 6.56
CA GLY A 157 1.26 6.91 6.39
C GLY A 157 2.00 7.12 5.06
N TYR A 158 1.48 6.55 3.99
CA TYR A 158 2.04 6.70 2.64
C TYR A 158 2.00 8.16 2.17
N LEU A 159 3.15 8.68 1.70
CA LEU A 159 3.34 10.09 1.27
C LEU A 159 2.78 11.09 2.29
N LYS A 160 3.01 10.84 3.58
CA LYS A 160 2.52 11.67 4.70
C LYS A 160 2.83 13.16 4.54
N GLU A 161 3.95 13.50 3.91
CA GLU A 161 4.40 14.87 3.66
C GLU A 161 3.40 15.68 2.80
N LYS A 162 2.62 14.98 1.99
CA LYS A 162 1.59 15.61 1.14
C LYS A 162 0.39 16.14 1.93
N PHE A 163 0.23 15.71 3.19
CA PHE A 163 -0.86 16.16 4.06
C PHE A 163 -0.48 17.34 4.97
N GLU A 164 0.81 17.68 5.10
CA GLU A 164 1.29 18.74 6.03
C GLU A 164 0.56 20.07 5.86
N TYR A 165 0.27 20.51 4.62
CA TYR A 165 -0.44 21.75 4.36
C TYR A 165 -1.85 21.84 5.00
N LEU A 166 -2.45 20.70 5.34
CA LEU A 166 -3.77 20.66 5.98
C LEU A 166 -3.72 21.20 7.42
N ILE A 167 -2.56 21.13 8.08
CA ILE A 167 -2.36 21.71 9.42
C ILE A 167 -2.62 23.21 9.37
N ASP A 168 -1.93 23.92 8.48
CA ASP A 168 -2.05 25.38 8.37
C ASP A 168 -3.40 25.79 7.76
N LYS A 169 -3.88 25.05 6.76
CA LYS A 169 -5.11 25.39 6.05
C LYS A 169 -6.37 25.13 6.88
N TYR A 170 -6.38 24.06 7.67
CA TYR A 170 -7.57 23.58 8.37
C TYR A 170 -7.34 23.34 9.86
N ASN A 171 -6.22 23.72 10.45
CA ASN A 171 -5.92 23.48 11.87
C ASN A 171 -6.27 22.06 12.31
N VAL A 172 -5.83 21.05 11.57
CA VAL A 172 -6.00 19.63 11.86
C VAL A 172 -4.76 19.07 12.54
N THR A 173 -4.89 17.92 13.20
CA THR A 173 -3.75 17.18 13.77
C THR A 173 -3.40 16.02 12.86
N LEU A 174 -2.12 15.88 12.46
CA LEU A 174 -1.63 14.70 11.77
C LEU A 174 -1.06 13.69 12.76
N LEU A 175 -1.39 12.41 12.59
CA LEU A 175 -0.87 11.30 13.36
C LEU A 175 -0.24 10.29 12.40
N TYR A 176 1.03 9.97 12.62
CA TYR A 176 1.74 9.03 11.77
C TYR A 176 1.56 7.58 12.19
N ASN A 177 1.13 6.73 11.26
CA ASN A 177 1.17 5.28 11.41
C ASN A 177 2.47 4.73 10.79
N PRO A 178 3.46 4.28 11.58
CA PRO A 178 4.72 3.76 11.06
C PRO A 178 4.60 2.40 10.37
N GLU A 179 3.52 1.66 10.62
CA GLU A 179 3.31 0.29 10.12
C GLU A 179 2.42 0.23 8.87
N TYR A 180 2.14 1.38 8.24
CA TYR A 180 1.21 1.48 7.09
C TYR A 180 1.58 0.58 5.89
N SER A 181 2.86 0.22 5.76
CA SER A 181 3.37 -0.59 4.64
C SER A 181 3.24 -2.10 4.86
N CYS A 182 3.12 -2.55 6.11
CA CYS A 182 3.11 -3.96 6.48
C CYS A 182 1.84 -4.41 7.20
N LYS A 183 1.07 -3.48 7.80
CA LYS A 183 -0.19 -3.76 8.47
C LYS A 183 -1.35 -2.96 7.88
N ASN A 184 -2.58 -3.50 8.05
CA ASN A 184 -3.79 -2.88 7.53
C ASN A 184 -4.42 -1.89 8.53
N THR A 185 -5.69 -1.48 8.35
CA THR A 185 -6.36 -0.40 9.09
C THR A 185 -6.51 -0.67 10.58
N LEU A 186 -6.46 -1.93 11.05
CA LEU A 186 -6.38 -2.27 12.47
C LEU A 186 -5.22 -1.52 13.14
N ALA A 187 -4.02 -1.57 12.55
CA ALA A 187 -2.86 -0.84 13.07
C ALA A 187 -3.05 0.69 13.03
N THR A 188 -3.75 1.21 12.02
CA THR A 188 -4.00 2.65 11.92
C THR A 188 -4.87 3.14 13.08
N ILE A 189 -5.95 2.43 13.42
CA ILE A 189 -6.78 2.77 14.59
C ILE A 189 -6.00 2.56 15.89
N TYR A 190 -5.20 1.49 15.99
CA TYR A 190 -4.36 1.25 17.18
C TYR A 190 -3.42 2.42 17.47
N HIS A 191 -2.71 2.93 16.46
CA HIS A 191 -1.85 4.10 16.64
C HIS A 191 -2.64 5.37 16.98
N ALA A 192 -3.86 5.50 16.46
CA ALA A 192 -4.75 6.65 16.70
C ALA A 192 -5.64 6.51 17.96
N ARG A 193 -5.62 5.39 18.68
CA ARG A 193 -6.57 5.06 19.75
C ARG A 193 -6.67 6.09 20.87
N LYS A 194 -5.58 6.81 21.16
CA LYS A 194 -5.58 7.90 22.15
C LYS A 194 -6.49 9.07 21.74
N ALA A 195 -6.73 9.26 20.45
CA ALA A 195 -7.66 10.27 19.96
C ALA A 195 -9.13 9.86 20.20
N LEU A 196 -9.41 8.57 20.29
CA LEU A 196 -10.74 7.99 20.46
C LEU A 196 -11.16 7.79 21.92
N TYR A 197 -10.19 7.55 22.80
CA TYR A 197 -10.46 7.12 24.18
C TYR A 197 -11.30 8.14 24.97
N GLY A 198 -12.47 7.71 25.45
CA GLY A 198 -13.40 8.53 26.24
C GLY A 198 -14.06 9.69 25.50
N LYS A 199 -14.11 9.62 24.16
CA LYS A 199 -14.66 10.66 23.30
C LYS A 199 -15.74 10.15 22.37
N ASN A 200 -16.60 11.07 21.96
CA ASN A 200 -17.60 10.93 20.92
C ASN A 200 -16.99 11.29 19.57
N MET A 201 -16.70 10.32 18.71
CA MET A 201 -15.87 10.53 17.51
C MET A 201 -16.48 9.96 16.24
N TYR A 202 -16.40 10.72 15.16
CA TYR A 202 -16.55 10.15 13.83
C TYR A 202 -15.24 9.47 13.39
N ILE A 203 -15.36 8.37 12.65
CA ILE A 203 -14.25 7.70 11.98
C ILE A 203 -14.59 7.62 10.49
N LEU A 204 -13.68 8.10 9.63
CA LEU A 204 -13.87 8.20 8.20
C LEU A 204 -12.69 7.58 7.45
N SER A 205 -12.96 7.01 6.28
CA SER A 205 -11.93 6.75 5.27
C SER A 205 -11.75 7.98 4.40
N SER A 206 -10.50 8.41 4.16
CA SER A 206 -10.18 9.64 3.41
C SER A 206 -10.59 9.61 1.94
N ASP A 207 -10.91 8.44 1.40
CA ASP A 207 -11.31 8.18 0.02
C ASP A 207 -12.82 8.08 -0.18
N ASN A 208 -13.61 8.33 0.87
CA ASN A 208 -15.06 8.48 0.73
C ASN A 208 -15.41 9.89 0.24
N TRP A 209 -16.10 9.99 -0.88
CA TRP A 209 -16.71 11.22 -1.34
C TRP A 209 -18.18 11.27 -0.92
N LEU A 210 -18.55 12.26 -0.10
CA LEU A 210 -19.92 12.41 0.44
C LEU A 210 -20.65 13.50 -0.34
N ARG A 211 -21.81 13.19 -0.92
CA ARG A 211 -22.58 14.13 -1.73
C ARG A 211 -23.07 15.30 -0.91
N GLU A 212 -23.83 15.02 0.13
CA GLU A 212 -24.39 16.00 1.06
C GLU A 212 -23.71 15.84 2.43
N ASN A 213 -23.80 16.89 3.25
CA ASN A 213 -23.30 16.82 4.61
C ASN A 213 -24.21 15.90 5.45
N MET A 214 -23.64 14.81 5.97
CA MET A 214 -24.36 13.84 6.82
C MET A 214 -23.95 13.93 8.28
N PHE A 215 -23.08 14.85 8.64
CA PHE A 215 -22.56 15.01 9.99
C PHE A 215 -23.45 15.96 10.81
N HIS A 216 -23.48 15.72 12.12
CA HIS A 216 -24.21 16.52 13.08
C HIS A 216 -23.31 16.91 14.26
N LYS A 217 -23.62 18.01 14.90
CA LYS A 217 -22.92 18.47 16.11
C LYS A 217 -23.14 17.53 17.30
N TYR A 218 -24.28 16.82 17.33
CA TYR A 218 -24.67 15.90 18.38
C TYR A 218 -25.03 14.57 17.76
N GLU A 219 -24.53 13.48 18.33
CA GLU A 219 -24.84 12.11 17.88
C GLU A 219 -25.13 11.20 19.05
N CYS A 220 -26.08 10.27 18.86
CA CYS A 220 -26.59 9.43 19.93
C CYS A 220 -26.43 7.95 19.57
N GLY A 221 -25.78 7.20 20.44
CA GLY A 221 -25.46 5.80 20.21
C GLY A 221 -24.28 5.65 19.21
N ALA A 222 -23.80 4.44 19.02
CA ALA A 222 -22.81 4.14 17.99
C ALA A 222 -23.52 3.63 16.73
N TRP A 223 -23.01 4.00 15.55
CA TRP A 223 -23.61 3.58 14.29
C TRP A 223 -22.58 3.46 13.17
N TYR A 224 -22.90 2.61 12.17
CA TYR A 224 -22.16 2.45 10.92
C TYR A 224 -23.01 2.92 9.75
N ALA A 225 -22.50 3.84 8.91
CA ALA A 225 -23.19 4.25 7.69
C ALA A 225 -23.34 3.07 6.73
N SER A 226 -24.48 3.00 6.06
CA SER A 226 -24.81 1.86 5.23
C SER A 226 -25.56 2.31 3.98
N THR A 227 -25.21 1.72 2.86
CA THR A 227 -25.85 1.97 1.56
C THR A 227 -26.54 0.70 1.08
N TYR A 228 -27.73 0.85 0.48
CA TYR A 228 -28.41 -0.28 -0.15
C TYR A 228 -27.84 -0.53 -1.53
N MET A 229 -27.37 -1.75 -1.77
CA MET A 229 -26.87 -2.18 -3.07
C MET A 229 -27.86 -3.11 -3.75
N GLU A 230 -28.31 -2.72 -4.95
CA GLU A 230 -29.15 -3.54 -5.82
C GLU A 230 -28.31 -4.54 -6.60
N GLY A 231 -28.83 -5.77 -6.78
CA GLY A 231 -28.14 -6.84 -7.47
C GLY A 231 -27.06 -7.51 -6.60
N LYS A 232 -26.13 -8.20 -7.25
CA LYS A 232 -25.02 -8.89 -6.59
C LYS A 232 -23.93 -7.92 -6.17
N THR A 233 -23.44 -8.09 -4.96
CA THR A 233 -22.33 -7.33 -4.41
C THR A 233 -21.27 -8.24 -3.80
N SER A 234 -20.01 -7.80 -3.80
CA SER A 234 -18.90 -8.41 -3.06
C SER A 234 -18.61 -7.71 -1.74
N GLU A 235 -19.36 -6.65 -1.44
CA GLU A 235 -19.19 -5.84 -0.23
C GLU A 235 -19.64 -6.59 1.04
N TRP A 236 -19.36 -5.99 2.19
CA TRP A 236 -19.73 -6.51 3.50
C TRP A 236 -21.21 -6.24 3.77
N VAL A 237 -22.03 -7.28 3.63
CA VAL A 237 -23.49 -7.24 3.82
C VAL A 237 -23.84 -7.33 5.30
N LEU A 238 -24.70 -6.43 5.73
CA LEU A 238 -25.16 -6.31 7.12
C LEU A 238 -26.40 -7.16 7.40
N SER A 239 -26.36 -7.95 8.47
CA SER A 239 -27.53 -8.47 9.17
C SER A 239 -27.86 -7.59 10.35
N TYR A 240 -29.15 -7.26 10.56
CA TYR A 240 -29.60 -6.41 11.66
C TYR A 240 -30.95 -6.80 12.16
N ASN A 241 -31.23 -6.52 13.43
CA ASN A 241 -32.53 -6.83 14.05
C ASN A 241 -33.58 -5.72 13.79
N LYS A 242 -34.81 -5.94 14.25
CA LYS A 242 -35.93 -4.98 14.08
C LYS A 242 -35.68 -3.60 14.71
N LYS A 243 -34.71 -3.48 15.61
CA LYS A 243 -34.36 -2.21 16.26
C LYS A 243 -33.27 -1.45 15.50
N GLY A 244 -32.72 -2.04 14.42
CA GLY A 244 -31.61 -1.47 13.64
C GLY A 244 -30.23 -1.87 14.14
N ARG A 245 -30.12 -2.71 15.19
CA ARG A 245 -28.85 -3.19 15.73
C ARG A 245 -28.20 -4.17 14.77
N ILE A 246 -26.96 -3.93 14.36
CA ILE A 246 -26.18 -4.85 13.55
C ILE A 246 -25.87 -6.10 14.38
N THR A 247 -26.08 -7.27 13.79
CA THR A 247 -25.93 -8.57 14.46
C THR A 247 -24.91 -9.48 13.79
N ASP A 248 -24.63 -9.26 12.52
CA ASP A 248 -23.66 -10.06 11.77
C ASP A 248 -23.25 -9.34 10.48
N VAL A 249 -22.11 -9.75 9.93
CA VAL A 249 -21.58 -9.28 8.63
C VAL A 249 -21.14 -10.48 7.80
N THR A 250 -21.57 -10.52 6.55
CA THR A 250 -21.16 -11.54 5.58
C THR A 250 -20.54 -10.89 4.34
N VAL A 251 -19.51 -11.52 3.78
CA VAL A 251 -18.88 -11.03 2.55
C VAL A 251 -19.70 -11.47 1.34
N GLY A 252 -20.17 -10.49 0.57
CA GLY A 252 -20.98 -10.73 -0.62
C GLY A 252 -22.45 -11.04 -0.33
N GLY A 253 -23.30 -10.74 -1.28
CA GLY A 253 -24.75 -10.94 -1.20
C GLY A 253 -25.50 -10.40 -2.40
N GLU A 254 -26.80 -10.19 -2.25
CA GLU A 254 -27.66 -9.65 -3.29
C GLU A 254 -28.78 -8.81 -2.67
N ASN A 255 -29.03 -7.62 -3.24
CA ASN A 255 -30.13 -6.72 -2.80
C ASN A 255 -30.08 -6.44 -1.28
N ALA A 256 -28.95 -5.91 -0.79
CA ALA A 256 -28.68 -5.83 0.64
C ALA A 256 -28.09 -4.48 1.08
N TRP A 257 -28.22 -4.18 2.35
CA TRP A 257 -27.48 -3.10 3.00
C TRP A 257 -26.06 -3.54 3.28
N VAL A 258 -25.08 -2.70 2.91
CA VAL A 258 -23.66 -2.96 3.09
C VAL A 258 -23.01 -1.95 4.03
N MET A 259 -21.94 -2.35 4.70
CA MET A 259 -21.07 -1.45 5.45
C MET A 259 -20.37 -0.51 4.47
N TYR A 260 -20.66 0.79 4.52
CA TYR A 260 -20.17 1.70 3.51
C TYR A 260 -20.15 3.16 4.01
N GLY A 261 -18.96 3.69 4.28
CA GLY A 261 -18.75 5.09 4.63
C GLY A 261 -18.40 5.35 6.10
N PRO A 262 -18.73 6.57 6.60
CA PRO A 262 -18.39 6.99 7.96
C PRO A 262 -19.04 6.15 9.07
N VAL A 263 -18.33 6.13 10.20
CA VAL A 263 -18.77 5.48 11.43
C VAL A 263 -18.78 6.50 12.56
N TYR A 264 -19.68 6.37 13.49
CA TYR A 264 -19.66 7.15 14.72
C TYR A 264 -19.52 6.23 15.93
N PHE A 265 -18.53 6.51 16.77
CA PHE A 265 -18.30 5.89 18.06
C PHE A 265 -18.71 6.84 19.18
N SER A 266 -19.68 6.43 20.01
CA SER A 266 -19.89 7.10 21.28
C SER A 266 -18.73 6.82 22.23
N ARG A 267 -18.58 7.61 23.28
CA ARG A 267 -17.53 7.39 24.30
C ARG A 267 -17.67 6.05 25.01
N GLU A 268 -18.92 5.60 25.23
CA GLU A 268 -19.24 4.32 25.85
C GLU A 268 -18.81 3.18 24.93
N PHE A 269 -19.15 3.28 23.65
CA PHE A 269 -18.72 2.31 22.63
C PHE A 269 -17.21 2.26 22.50
N SER A 270 -16.54 3.40 22.47
CA SER A 270 -15.08 3.47 22.42
C SER A 270 -14.43 2.78 23.63
N ALA A 271 -15.01 2.92 24.80
CA ALA A 271 -14.50 2.29 26.04
C ALA A 271 -14.61 0.76 26.00
N GLU A 272 -15.61 0.20 25.33
CA GLU A 272 -15.77 -1.25 25.14
C GLU A 272 -14.91 -1.77 23.97
N PHE A 273 -14.81 -1.01 22.88
CA PHE A 273 -14.16 -1.41 21.65
C PHE A 273 -12.63 -1.39 21.72
N LEU A 274 -12.03 -0.34 22.28
CA LEU A 274 -10.57 -0.13 22.24
C LEU A 274 -9.76 -1.23 22.97
N PRO A 275 -10.20 -1.79 24.12
CA PRO A 275 -9.49 -2.90 24.73
C PRO A 275 -9.45 -4.17 23.86
N GLU A 276 -10.53 -4.48 23.13
CA GLU A 276 -10.54 -5.63 22.22
C GLU A 276 -9.68 -5.35 20.96
N LEU A 277 -9.69 -4.12 20.48
CA LEU A 277 -8.80 -3.70 19.40
C LEU A 277 -7.32 -3.84 19.77
N GLU A 278 -6.91 -3.43 20.97
CA GLU A 278 -5.53 -3.58 21.48
C GLU A 278 -5.14 -5.05 21.55
N LYS A 279 -6.01 -5.90 22.07
CA LYS A 279 -5.81 -7.33 22.16
C LYS A 279 -5.67 -8.01 20.78
N GLU A 280 -6.52 -7.65 19.80
CA GLU A 280 -6.40 -8.19 18.44
C GLU A 280 -5.12 -7.70 17.76
N TYR A 281 -4.77 -6.43 17.92
CA TYR A 281 -3.53 -5.89 17.36
C TYR A 281 -2.25 -6.62 17.89
N GLU A 282 -2.25 -7.04 19.15
CA GLU A 282 -1.14 -7.78 19.76
C GLU A 282 -1.14 -9.28 19.40
N THR A 283 -2.21 -9.78 18.77
CA THR A 283 -2.33 -11.18 18.39
C THR A 283 -1.59 -11.45 17.08
N PRO A 284 -0.60 -12.37 17.03
CA PRO A 284 0.08 -12.71 15.78
C PRO A 284 -0.87 -13.23 14.70
N GLY A 285 -0.66 -12.81 13.45
CA GLY A 285 -1.48 -13.22 12.31
C GLY A 285 -2.63 -12.26 11.99
N THR A 286 -2.74 -11.14 12.71
CA THR A 286 -3.76 -10.11 12.49
C THR A 286 -3.24 -8.90 11.71
N GLU A 287 -2.02 -8.96 11.18
CA GLU A 287 -1.34 -7.85 10.50
C GLU A 287 -2.16 -7.31 9.31
N GLN A 288 -2.92 -8.19 8.63
CA GLN A 288 -3.75 -7.83 7.48
C GLN A 288 -5.21 -7.57 7.85
N PHE A 289 -5.55 -7.50 9.15
CA PHE A 289 -6.92 -7.22 9.57
C PHE A 289 -7.28 -5.76 9.36
N TYR A 290 -8.52 -5.56 8.90
CA TYR A 290 -9.20 -4.28 8.99
C TYR A 290 -9.65 -4.06 10.44
N TRP A 291 -9.82 -2.82 10.85
CA TRP A 291 -10.32 -2.52 12.19
C TRP A 291 -11.75 -3.05 12.41
N GLU A 292 -12.52 -3.17 11.34
CA GLU A 292 -13.86 -3.75 11.34
C GLU A 292 -13.87 -5.22 11.73
N ASN A 293 -12.76 -5.94 11.56
CA ASN A 293 -12.67 -7.33 12.02
C ASN A 293 -12.93 -7.45 13.52
N VAL A 294 -12.50 -6.46 14.32
CA VAL A 294 -12.79 -6.40 15.77
C VAL A 294 -14.28 -6.36 16.03
N LEU A 295 -15.06 -5.58 15.25
CA LEU A 295 -16.54 -5.58 15.35
C LEU A 295 -17.12 -6.94 14.99
N ILE A 296 -16.68 -7.51 13.87
CA ILE A 296 -17.20 -8.77 13.31
C ILE A 296 -16.99 -9.92 14.29
N HIS A 297 -15.85 -9.95 14.97
CA HIS A 297 -15.53 -11.01 15.95
C HIS A 297 -16.30 -10.88 17.26
N HIS A 298 -16.88 -9.70 17.57
CA HIS A 298 -17.45 -9.38 18.88
C HIS A 298 -18.82 -8.69 18.83
N PHE A 299 -19.67 -8.92 17.80
CA PHE A 299 -21.03 -8.37 17.73
C PHE A 299 -21.92 -8.75 18.91
N ASP A 300 -21.63 -9.86 19.59
CA ASP A 300 -22.32 -10.26 20.82
C ASP A 300 -22.07 -9.30 21.99
N ARG A 301 -20.99 -8.53 21.94
CA ARG A 301 -20.56 -7.59 22.98
C ARG A 301 -20.88 -6.14 22.62
N PHE A 302 -20.73 -5.78 21.35
CA PHE A 302 -20.84 -4.40 20.88
C PHE A 302 -22.25 -4.03 20.48
N GLU A 303 -22.63 -2.82 20.84
CA GLU A 303 -23.90 -2.25 20.43
C GLU A 303 -23.70 -1.15 19.37
N ILE A 304 -23.83 -1.52 18.09
CA ILE A 304 -23.71 -0.61 16.94
C ILE A 304 -24.94 -0.73 16.03
N ASP A 305 -25.50 0.39 15.62
CA ASP A 305 -26.70 0.46 14.82
C ASP A 305 -26.39 0.75 13.34
N ILE A 306 -27.26 0.28 12.46
CA ILE A 306 -27.22 0.64 11.05
C ILE A 306 -27.70 2.09 10.87
N ASN A 307 -26.88 2.92 10.21
CA ASN A 307 -27.27 4.27 9.79
C ASN A 307 -27.49 4.28 8.27
N ARG A 308 -28.76 4.13 7.85
CA ARG A 308 -29.14 4.02 6.44
C ARG A 308 -28.99 5.35 5.73
N GLN A 309 -28.18 5.35 4.69
CA GLN A 309 -27.97 6.51 3.86
C GLN A 309 -28.77 6.41 2.55
N PRO A 310 -29.24 7.53 2.00
CA PRO A 310 -29.86 7.57 0.68
C PRO A 310 -28.92 6.99 -0.40
N ALA A 311 -29.50 6.42 -1.43
CA ALA A 311 -28.73 6.00 -2.61
C ALA A 311 -27.92 7.19 -3.15
N ASN A 312 -26.69 6.94 -3.58
CA ASN A 312 -25.78 7.96 -4.10
C ASN A 312 -25.37 9.06 -3.09
N GLN A 313 -25.41 8.79 -1.79
CA GLN A 313 -24.90 9.69 -0.75
C GLN A 313 -23.40 9.52 -0.55
N ILE A 314 -22.94 8.28 -0.52
CA ILE A 314 -21.55 7.91 -0.26
C ILE A 314 -20.97 7.28 -1.52
N TYR A 315 -19.78 7.69 -1.91
CA TYR A 315 -19.02 7.11 -3.00
C TYR A 315 -17.62 6.75 -2.53
N GLU A 316 -17.22 5.53 -2.80
CA GLU A 316 -15.86 5.05 -2.67
C GLU A 316 -15.45 4.50 -4.04
N PHE A 317 -14.37 5.02 -4.59
CA PHE A 317 -13.91 4.60 -5.90
C PHE A 317 -12.91 3.46 -5.75
N GLU A 318 -13.17 2.34 -6.41
CA GLU A 318 -12.30 1.17 -6.39
C GLU A 318 -11.06 1.34 -7.27
N ASN A 319 -11.22 2.08 -8.38
CA ASN A 319 -10.19 2.26 -9.41
C ASN A 319 -10.42 3.55 -10.21
N LEU A 320 -9.46 3.87 -11.10
CA LEU A 320 -9.53 5.06 -11.93
C LEU A 320 -10.71 5.04 -12.92
N GLU A 321 -11.13 3.87 -13.42
CA GLU A 321 -12.26 3.76 -14.35
C GLU A 321 -13.58 4.18 -13.69
N GLU A 322 -13.78 3.88 -12.41
CA GLU A 322 -14.95 4.35 -11.67
C GLU A 322 -14.91 5.86 -11.46
N LEU A 323 -13.75 6.39 -11.10
CA LEU A 323 -13.56 7.83 -10.97
C LEU A 323 -13.80 8.55 -12.31
N ARG A 324 -13.33 8.01 -13.44
CA ARG A 324 -13.58 8.52 -14.79
C ARG A 324 -15.06 8.56 -15.15
N ARG A 325 -15.81 7.52 -14.75
CA ARG A 325 -17.28 7.48 -14.96
C ARG A 325 -18.02 8.50 -14.12
N PHE A 326 -17.53 8.78 -12.93
CA PHE A 326 -18.12 9.72 -11.99
C PHE A 326 -17.77 11.18 -12.29
N ASP A 327 -16.50 11.46 -12.56
CA ASP A 327 -15.98 12.79 -12.89
C ASP A 327 -15.34 12.78 -14.28
N SER A 328 -16.06 13.33 -15.25
CA SER A 328 -15.65 13.35 -16.67
C SER A 328 -14.32 14.06 -16.95
N ARG A 329 -13.81 14.88 -16.02
CA ARG A 329 -12.50 15.53 -16.17
C ARG A 329 -11.39 14.50 -16.27
N TYR A 330 -11.49 13.37 -15.58
CA TYR A 330 -10.54 12.27 -15.65
C TYR A 330 -10.59 11.46 -16.96
N GLN A 331 -11.57 11.69 -17.83
CA GLN A 331 -11.62 11.06 -19.15
C GLN A 331 -10.64 11.71 -20.14
N THR A 332 -10.42 13.00 -20.00
CA THR A 332 -9.60 13.78 -20.94
C THR A 332 -8.23 14.12 -20.37
N ARG A 333 -8.11 14.31 -19.04
CA ARG A 333 -6.87 14.71 -18.40
C ARG A 333 -6.86 14.28 -16.93
N SER A 334 -5.97 13.38 -16.60
CA SER A 334 -5.76 12.90 -15.22
C SER A 334 -4.77 13.75 -14.42
N ASN A 335 -4.06 14.70 -15.06
CA ASN A 335 -2.93 15.44 -14.49
C ASN A 335 -1.82 14.50 -13.96
N ASN A 336 -1.55 13.42 -14.68
CA ASN A 336 -0.51 12.45 -14.35
C ASN A 336 0.46 12.27 -15.52
N GLU A 337 1.73 12.54 -15.31
CA GLU A 337 2.76 12.52 -16.35
C GLU A 337 2.87 11.16 -17.06
N ALA A 338 2.70 10.05 -16.32
CA ALA A 338 2.80 8.73 -16.93
C ALA A 338 1.63 8.45 -17.88
N LEU A 339 0.40 8.83 -17.52
CA LEU A 339 -0.78 8.67 -18.40
C LEU A 339 -0.70 9.60 -19.60
N GLU A 340 -0.29 10.84 -19.43
CA GLU A 340 -0.04 11.79 -20.54
C GLU A 340 1.02 11.24 -21.51
N LEU A 341 2.11 10.67 -20.99
CA LEU A 341 3.16 10.04 -21.79
C LEU A 341 2.61 8.85 -22.59
N ILE A 342 1.86 7.95 -21.94
CA ILE A 342 1.28 6.77 -22.58
C ILE A 342 0.33 7.22 -23.71
N ALA A 343 -0.56 8.16 -23.43
CA ALA A 343 -1.50 8.73 -24.43
C ALA A 343 -0.75 9.27 -25.66
N LYS A 344 0.36 9.99 -25.43
CA LYS A 344 1.21 10.54 -26.49
C LYS A 344 1.92 9.45 -27.29
N VAL A 345 2.51 8.44 -26.62
CA VAL A 345 3.27 7.36 -27.26
C VAL A 345 2.37 6.49 -28.13
N PHE A 346 1.18 6.16 -27.65
CA PHE A 346 0.22 5.33 -28.39
C PHE A 346 -0.72 6.14 -29.29
N ARG A 347 -0.74 7.47 -29.17
CA ARG A 347 -1.63 8.40 -29.91
C ARG A 347 -3.11 8.11 -29.68
N VAL A 348 -3.46 7.87 -28.42
CA VAL A 348 -4.83 7.62 -27.94
C VAL A 348 -5.18 8.61 -26.84
N PRO A 349 -6.47 8.91 -26.60
CA PRO A 349 -6.87 9.66 -25.41
C PRO A 349 -6.61 8.84 -24.14
N GLU A 350 -6.42 9.51 -22.98
CA GLU A 350 -6.20 8.83 -21.70
C GLU A 350 -7.34 7.87 -21.33
N SER A 351 -8.56 8.13 -21.81
CA SER A 351 -9.72 7.27 -21.59
C SER A 351 -9.61 5.86 -22.21
N GLU A 352 -8.71 5.67 -23.17
CA GLU A 352 -8.45 4.35 -23.77
C GLU A 352 -7.34 3.56 -23.05
N ILE A 353 -6.75 4.13 -22.01
CA ILE A 353 -5.80 3.43 -21.13
C ILE A 353 -6.59 2.74 -20.03
N HIS A 354 -6.69 1.42 -20.08
CA HIS A 354 -7.54 0.61 -19.22
C HIS A 354 -6.73 -0.35 -18.33
N ASP A 355 -7.44 -1.06 -17.43
CA ASP A 355 -6.89 -2.16 -16.60
C ASP A 355 -5.58 -1.80 -15.88
N LEU A 356 -5.55 -0.60 -15.31
CA LEU A 356 -4.41 -0.09 -14.56
C LEU A 356 -4.21 -0.91 -13.28
N ARG A 357 -3.03 -1.53 -13.12
CA ARG A 357 -2.72 -2.39 -11.98
C ARG A 357 -1.31 -2.15 -11.49
N CYS A 358 -1.14 -1.99 -10.18
CA CYS A 358 0.19 -1.93 -9.57
C CYS A 358 0.89 -3.27 -9.77
N LEU A 359 2.12 -3.23 -10.26
CA LEU A 359 3.04 -4.35 -10.19
C LEU A 359 3.82 -4.27 -8.88
N LYS A 360 4.45 -5.38 -8.48
CA LYS A 360 5.33 -5.39 -7.32
C LYS A 360 6.35 -4.26 -7.49
N SER A 361 6.44 -3.32 -6.54
CA SER A 361 7.40 -2.25 -6.62
C SER A 361 8.81 -2.84 -6.52
N GLY A 362 9.64 -2.56 -7.51
CA GLY A 362 11.08 -2.84 -7.45
C GLY A 362 11.77 -1.91 -6.45
N MET A 363 13.00 -2.24 -6.08
CA MET A 363 13.80 -1.44 -5.13
C MET A 363 14.16 -0.05 -5.68
N THR A 364 14.18 0.13 -6.99
CA THR A 364 14.62 1.37 -7.65
C THR A 364 13.52 2.06 -8.46
N ASN A 365 12.51 1.33 -8.89
CA ASN A 365 11.52 1.80 -9.85
C ASN A 365 10.09 1.43 -9.43
N LYS A 366 9.12 2.29 -9.77
CA LYS A 366 7.68 2.00 -9.67
C LYS A 366 7.19 1.52 -11.03
N SER A 367 6.38 0.46 -11.05
CA SER A 367 5.85 -0.09 -12.30
C SER A 367 4.37 -0.42 -12.21
N PHE A 368 3.66 -0.20 -13.29
CA PHE A 368 2.25 -0.57 -13.39
C PHE A 368 1.93 -1.18 -14.77
N LEU A 369 0.96 -2.08 -14.77
CA LEU A 369 0.36 -2.69 -15.95
C LEU A 369 -0.76 -1.79 -16.46
N PHE A 370 -0.93 -1.72 -17.78
CA PHE A 370 -2.06 -1.09 -18.43
C PHE A 370 -2.40 -1.78 -19.76
N GLN A 371 -3.58 -1.54 -20.27
CA GLN A 371 -4.04 -2.08 -21.56
C GLN A 371 -4.45 -0.97 -22.53
N ILE A 372 -4.13 -1.17 -23.81
CA ILE A 372 -4.63 -0.41 -24.95
C ILE A 372 -4.93 -1.40 -26.06
N ASP A 373 -6.10 -1.30 -26.70
CA ASP A 373 -6.55 -2.21 -27.79
C ASP A 373 -6.43 -3.70 -27.41
N GLY A 374 -6.79 -4.06 -26.18
CA GLY A 374 -6.72 -5.43 -25.68
C GLY A 374 -5.31 -5.99 -25.51
N LYS A 375 -4.28 -5.16 -25.63
CA LYS A 375 -2.87 -5.53 -25.47
C LYS A 375 -2.34 -4.94 -24.17
N SER A 376 -1.61 -5.75 -23.40
CA SER A 376 -1.06 -5.37 -22.12
C SER A 376 0.37 -4.85 -22.22
N TYR A 377 0.68 -3.82 -21.46
CA TYR A 377 1.98 -3.15 -21.41
C TYR A 377 2.36 -2.83 -19.97
N ILE A 378 3.66 -2.62 -19.75
CA ILE A 378 4.21 -2.15 -18.48
C ILE A 378 4.76 -0.75 -18.68
N CYS A 379 4.39 0.18 -17.81
CA CYS A 379 5.06 1.47 -17.67
C CYS A 379 5.91 1.44 -16.40
N ARG A 380 7.21 1.73 -16.54
CA ARG A 380 8.15 1.93 -15.44
C ARG A 380 8.40 3.41 -15.25
N ILE A 381 8.26 3.87 -14.01
CA ILE A 381 8.52 5.22 -13.56
C ILE A 381 9.75 5.17 -12.65
N PRO A 382 10.79 5.99 -12.86
CA PRO A 382 11.93 6.06 -11.95
C PRO A 382 11.51 6.40 -10.53
N GLY A 383 12.08 5.69 -9.57
CA GLY A 383 11.89 6.04 -8.16
C GLY A 383 12.62 7.35 -7.79
N PRO A 384 12.18 8.06 -6.73
CA PRO A 384 12.86 9.25 -6.24
C PRO A 384 14.34 8.98 -5.92
N GLY A 385 15.23 9.88 -6.33
CA GLY A 385 16.67 9.78 -6.04
C GLY A 385 17.45 8.75 -6.88
N THR A 386 16.81 7.95 -7.74
CA THR A 386 17.50 6.95 -8.54
C THR A 386 18.39 7.54 -9.64
N GLY A 387 18.16 8.79 -10.03
CA GLY A 387 19.00 9.52 -11.00
C GLY A 387 20.46 9.71 -10.58
N LEU A 388 20.78 9.61 -9.27
CA LEU A 388 22.17 9.62 -8.78
C LEU A 388 22.85 8.24 -8.94
N LEU A 389 22.08 7.16 -8.98
CA LEU A 389 22.58 5.79 -8.98
C LEU A 389 22.64 5.19 -10.39
N ILE A 390 21.73 5.62 -11.27
CA ILE A 390 21.50 5.02 -12.59
C ILE A 390 21.55 6.09 -13.67
N ASN A 391 22.40 5.85 -14.68
CA ASN A 391 22.46 6.70 -15.86
C ASN A 391 21.39 6.27 -16.89
N ARG A 392 20.28 6.98 -16.96
CA ARG A 392 19.15 6.65 -17.84
C ARG A 392 19.47 6.74 -19.33
N ARG A 393 20.46 7.54 -19.72
CA ARG A 393 20.90 7.64 -21.12
C ARG A 393 21.65 6.39 -21.54
N GLU A 394 22.54 5.87 -20.67
CA GLU A 394 23.25 4.61 -20.89
C GLU A 394 22.26 3.43 -20.97
N GLU A 395 21.30 3.35 -20.06
CA GLU A 395 20.24 2.33 -20.13
C GLU A 395 19.47 2.39 -21.46
N ALA A 396 19.08 3.59 -21.90
CA ALA A 396 18.37 3.77 -23.17
C ALA A 396 19.22 3.40 -24.40
N GLU A 397 20.52 3.62 -24.35
CA GLU A 397 21.48 3.19 -25.37
C GLU A 397 21.56 1.66 -25.43
N VAL A 398 21.74 1.00 -24.28
CA VAL A 398 21.77 -0.47 -24.20
C VAL A 398 20.51 -1.08 -24.80
N TYR A 399 19.32 -0.61 -24.38
CA TYR A 399 18.05 -1.13 -24.92
C TYR A 399 17.95 -1.03 -26.44
N ARG A 400 18.44 0.07 -27.05
CA ARG A 400 18.45 0.22 -28.51
C ARG A 400 19.44 -0.73 -29.17
N THR A 401 20.62 -0.90 -28.55
CA THR A 401 21.70 -1.74 -29.06
C THR A 401 21.34 -3.23 -29.05
N ILE A 402 20.69 -3.73 -28.02
CA ILE A 402 20.37 -5.16 -27.88
C ILE A 402 19.09 -5.60 -28.60
N GLN A 403 18.27 -4.67 -29.09
CA GLN A 403 16.99 -4.97 -29.74
C GLN A 403 17.09 -6.05 -30.85
N PRO A 404 18.11 -6.05 -31.74
CA PRO A 404 18.24 -7.05 -32.78
C PRO A 404 18.42 -8.48 -32.27
N LEU A 405 18.93 -8.67 -31.06
CA LEU A 405 19.13 -10.00 -30.48
C LEU A 405 17.81 -10.68 -30.07
N GLY A 406 16.74 -9.91 -29.83
CA GLY A 406 15.46 -10.44 -29.39
C GLY A 406 15.49 -11.10 -28.00
N ILE A 407 16.49 -10.81 -27.18
CA ILE A 407 16.66 -11.37 -25.83
C ILE A 407 16.05 -10.51 -24.73
N SER A 408 15.72 -9.25 -25.00
CA SER A 408 15.12 -8.33 -24.02
C SER A 408 13.58 -8.32 -24.10
N ASP A 409 12.95 -7.64 -23.14
CA ASP A 409 11.54 -7.26 -23.24
C ASP A 409 11.33 -6.36 -24.48
N ARG A 410 10.16 -6.53 -25.13
CA ARG A 410 9.85 -5.73 -26.32
C ARG A 410 9.62 -4.28 -25.91
N LEU A 411 10.62 -3.45 -26.18
CA LEU A 411 10.59 -2.02 -25.92
C LEU A 411 9.59 -1.32 -26.85
N ILE A 412 8.73 -0.45 -26.29
CA ILE A 412 7.83 0.46 -26.98
C ILE A 412 8.38 1.88 -26.90
N TYR A 413 8.82 2.29 -25.71
CA TYR A 413 9.36 3.62 -25.45
C TYR A 413 10.38 3.58 -24.32
N ILE A 414 11.43 4.38 -24.42
CA ILE A 414 12.38 4.67 -23.34
C ILE A 414 12.92 6.09 -23.48
N SER A 415 12.98 6.80 -22.37
CA SER A 415 13.54 8.16 -22.31
C SER A 415 14.83 8.15 -21.50
N GLY A 416 15.93 8.54 -22.13
CA GLY A 416 17.21 8.74 -21.44
C GLY A 416 17.23 9.97 -20.53
N ASP A 417 16.30 10.92 -20.70
CA ASP A 417 16.25 12.13 -19.89
C ASP A 417 15.36 11.96 -18.66
N THR A 418 14.19 11.34 -18.80
CA THR A 418 13.22 11.14 -17.71
C THR A 418 13.28 9.76 -17.08
N GLY A 419 13.87 8.77 -17.75
CA GLY A 419 13.94 7.39 -17.29
C GLY A 419 12.63 6.59 -17.41
N TYR A 420 11.56 7.19 -17.95
CA TYR A 420 10.33 6.44 -18.24
C TYR A 420 10.58 5.36 -19.28
N LYS A 421 10.07 4.16 -19.03
CA LYS A 421 10.13 3.04 -19.98
C LYS A 421 8.75 2.42 -20.15
N ILE A 422 8.38 2.12 -21.41
CA ILE A 422 7.17 1.35 -21.74
C ILE A 422 7.61 0.13 -22.51
N SER A 423 7.21 -1.04 -22.07
CA SER A 423 7.48 -2.31 -22.72
C SER A 423 6.23 -3.20 -22.79
N ARG A 424 6.29 -4.21 -23.67
CA ARG A 424 5.22 -5.19 -23.80
C ARG A 424 5.14 -6.07 -22.55
N TYR A 425 3.95 -6.28 -22.02
CA TYR A 425 3.70 -7.30 -21.01
C TYR A 425 3.51 -8.67 -21.67
N TYR A 426 4.09 -9.69 -21.09
CA TYR A 426 3.97 -11.07 -21.56
C TYR A 426 3.04 -11.85 -20.63
N ASP A 427 1.79 -12.00 -21.06
CA ASP A 427 0.77 -12.69 -20.26
C ASP A 427 1.11 -14.16 -20.02
N GLY A 428 1.16 -14.57 -18.74
CA GLY A 428 1.53 -15.90 -18.30
C GLY A 428 3.03 -16.22 -18.38
N ALA A 429 3.89 -15.21 -18.59
CA ALA A 429 5.32 -15.35 -18.30
C ALA A 429 5.53 -15.51 -16.79
N ARG A 430 6.59 -16.19 -16.42
CA ARG A 430 7.06 -16.30 -15.03
C ARG A 430 8.52 -15.95 -14.92
N ASN A 431 8.96 -15.56 -13.75
CA ASN A 431 10.39 -15.42 -13.48
C ASN A 431 11.06 -16.80 -13.48
N SER A 432 12.35 -16.82 -13.79
CA SER A 432 13.13 -18.06 -13.63
C SER A 432 13.31 -18.39 -12.15
N GLU A 433 13.54 -19.67 -11.87
CA GLU A 433 13.79 -20.16 -10.52
C GLU A 433 15.27 -20.54 -10.39
N ALA A 434 15.99 -19.88 -9.48
CA ALA A 434 17.44 -20.03 -9.31
C ALA A 434 17.91 -21.49 -9.10
N PHE A 435 17.12 -22.31 -8.43
CA PHE A 435 17.46 -23.74 -8.18
C PHE A 435 16.82 -24.69 -9.19
N ASN A 436 16.08 -24.17 -10.18
CA ASN A 436 15.63 -24.94 -11.34
C ASN A 436 16.71 -24.91 -12.44
N TRP A 437 17.52 -25.96 -12.51
CA TRP A 437 18.65 -26.02 -13.45
C TRP A 437 18.25 -26.05 -14.93
N ASN A 438 17.01 -26.35 -15.27
CA ASN A 438 16.52 -26.20 -16.65
C ASN A 438 16.29 -24.72 -16.96
N ASP A 439 15.73 -23.95 -16.02
CA ASP A 439 15.61 -22.50 -16.15
C ASP A 439 16.99 -21.87 -16.27
N MET A 440 17.90 -22.20 -15.35
CA MET A 440 19.25 -21.63 -15.37
C MET A 440 20.02 -21.97 -16.66
N ARG A 441 19.82 -23.15 -17.23
CA ARG A 441 20.40 -23.48 -18.54
C ARG A 441 19.87 -22.57 -19.65
N ALA A 442 18.57 -22.28 -19.65
CA ALA A 442 17.97 -21.36 -20.61
C ALA A 442 18.46 -19.91 -20.38
N CYS A 443 18.61 -19.47 -19.14
CA CYS A 443 19.13 -18.16 -18.77
C CYS A 443 20.60 -17.99 -19.20
N MET A 444 21.45 -18.97 -18.92
CA MET A 444 22.87 -18.95 -19.33
C MET A 444 23.04 -18.93 -20.84
N LYS A 445 22.15 -19.56 -21.59
CA LYS A 445 22.15 -19.50 -23.04
C LYS A 445 21.88 -18.05 -23.53
N VAL A 446 21.00 -17.32 -22.88
CA VAL A 446 20.72 -15.91 -23.21
C VAL A 446 21.92 -15.02 -22.90
N LEU A 447 22.58 -15.21 -21.75
CA LEU A 447 23.81 -14.49 -21.41
C LEU A 447 24.94 -14.79 -22.42
N HIS A 448 25.11 -16.05 -22.77
CA HIS A 448 26.11 -16.44 -23.76
C HIS A 448 25.85 -15.80 -25.13
N GLN A 449 24.58 -15.76 -25.57
CA GLN A 449 24.17 -15.05 -26.79
C GLN A 449 24.51 -13.55 -26.72
N LEU A 450 24.30 -12.90 -25.57
CA LEU A 450 24.67 -11.51 -25.34
C LEU A 450 26.19 -11.31 -25.45
N HIS A 451 26.94 -12.10 -24.71
CA HIS A 451 28.41 -11.98 -24.63
C HIS A 451 29.11 -12.25 -25.96
N GLU A 452 28.59 -13.14 -26.80
CA GLU A 452 29.10 -13.45 -28.13
C GLU A 452 28.54 -12.56 -29.25
N SER A 453 27.62 -11.64 -28.94
CA SER A 453 26.94 -10.83 -29.95
C SER A 453 27.87 -9.87 -30.72
N GLY A 454 29.01 -9.51 -30.15
CA GLY A 454 29.86 -8.48 -30.67
C GLY A 454 29.30 -7.06 -30.60
N LEU A 455 28.15 -6.87 -29.92
CA LEU A 455 27.56 -5.54 -29.72
C LEU A 455 28.37 -4.73 -28.71
N THR A 456 28.48 -3.44 -28.96
CA THR A 456 29.22 -2.50 -28.10
C THR A 456 28.36 -1.28 -27.76
N VAL A 457 28.64 -0.67 -26.61
CA VAL A 457 28.13 0.62 -26.17
C VAL A 457 29.30 1.50 -25.76
N ASP A 458 29.10 2.82 -25.71
CA ASP A 458 30.18 3.78 -25.45
C ASP A 458 30.57 3.89 -23.96
N HIS A 459 29.88 3.17 -23.08
CA HIS A 459 30.14 3.18 -21.64
C HIS A 459 30.53 1.80 -21.11
N SER A 460 31.20 1.79 -19.97
CA SER A 460 31.63 0.56 -19.30
C SER A 460 31.12 0.49 -17.88
N PHE A 461 30.88 -0.74 -17.40
CA PHE A 461 30.70 -0.99 -15.99
C PHE A 461 32.08 -1.28 -15.37
N ASP A 462 32.56 -0.33 -14.56
CA ASP A 462 33.77 -0.48 -13.78
C ASP A 462 33.45 -0.76 -12.32
N ILE A 463 33.70 -2.01 -11.89
CA ILE A 463 33.38 -2.44 -10.53
C ILE A 463 34.21 -1.70 -9.48
N ARG A 464 35.47 -1.31 -9.78
CA ARG A 464 36.32 -0.51 -8.90
C ARG A 464 35.69 0.88 -8.65
N GLU A 465 35.33 1.56 -9.72
CA GLU A 465 34.67 2.87 -9.61
C GLU A 465 33.36 2.79 -8.87
N ARG A 466 32.55 1.74 -9.09
CA ARG A 466 31.28 1.54 -8.38
C ARG A 466 31.47 1.28 -6.89
N ILE A 467 32.47 0.48 -6.49
CA ILE A 467 32.83 0.28 -5.08
C ILE A 467 33.20 1.62 -4.44
N LEU A 468 34.11 2.39 -5.06
CA LEU A 468 34.51 3.70 -4.54
C LEU A 468 33.35 4.70 -4.48
N PHE A 469 32.41 4.62 -5.41
CA PHE A 469 31.21 5.46 -5.42
C PHE A 469 30.31 5.16 -4.23
N TYR A 470 29.94 3.89 -3.99
CA TYR A 470 29.10 3.53 -2.85
C TYR A 470 29.82 3.69 -1.51
N GLU A 471 31.13 3.46 -1.44
CA GLU A 471 31.93 3.78 -0.26
C GLU A 471 31.78 5.25 0.14
N ARG A 472 31.92 6.18 -0.82
CA ARG A 472 31.71 7.62 -0.56
C ARG A 472 30.29 7.94 -0.08
N LEU A 473 29.29 7.35 -0.71
CA LEU A 473 27.89 7.54 -0.29
C LEU A 473 27.66 7.05 1.14
N CYS A 474 28.16 5.87 1.51
CA CYS A 474 28.06 5.35 2.87
C CYS A 474 28.72 6.30 3.88
N LEU A 475 29.93 6.78 3.58
CA LEU A 475 30.67 7.68 4.47
C LEU A 475 29.96 9.02 4.67
N GLN A 476 29.23 9.51 3.66
CA GLN A 476 28.44 10.75 3.74
C GLN A 476 27.12 10.57 4.52
N HIS A 477 26.61 9.34 4.64
CA HIS A 477 25.28 9.05 5.18
C HIS A 477 25.30 8.11 6.40
N GLY A 478 26.25 8.27 7.30
CA GLY A 478 26.27 7.54 8.59
C GLY A 478 27.40 6.54 8.74
N GLY A 479 28.22 6.33 7.69
CA GLY A 479 29.39 5.45 7.75
C GLY A 479 29.10 4.01 7.34
N ILE A 480 30.09 3.16 7.54
CA ILE A 480 30.05 1.72 7.19
C ILE A 480 30.13 0.93 8.49
N PRO A 481 29.14 0.07 8.82
CA PRO A 481 29.00 -0.52 10.15
C PRO A 481 29.89 -1.73 10.42
N PHE A 482 30.70 -2.18 9.44
CA PHE A 482 31.54 -3.38 9.59
C PHE A 482 32.88 -3.04 10.25
N GLU A 483 33.18 -3.63 11.41
CA GLU A 483 34.43 -3.36 12.16
C GLU A 483 35.70 -3.74 11.36
N ASP A 484 35.64 -4.82 10.57
CA ASP A 484 36.75 -5.31 9.75
C ASP A 484 36.79 -4.71 8.33
N TYR A 485 36.01 -3.66 8.08
CA TYR A 485 35.83 -3.06 6.76
C TYR A 485 37.16 -2.72 6.07
N GLN A 486 38.10 -2.07 6.75
CA GLN A 486 39.37 -1.65 6.16
C GLN A 486 40.24 -2.85 5.68
N ASN A 487 40.20 -3.95 6.43
CA ASN A 487 40.87 -5.18 6.05
C ASN A 487 40.21 -5.81 4.83
N VAL A 488 38.89 -5.95 4.83
CA VAL A 488 38.13 -6.51 3.68
C VAL A 488 38.31 -5.63 2.43
N ARG A 489 38.26 -4.31 2.59
CA ARG A 489 38.52 -3.35 1.51
C ARG A 489 39.91 -3.57 0.88
N ALA A 490 40.97 -3.71 1.69
CA ALA A 490 42.31 -3.97 1.19
C ALA A 490 42.38 -5.29 0.40
N GLN A 491 41.69 -6.33 0.86
CA GLN A 491 41.56 -7.61 0.16
C GLN A 491 40.83 -7.46 -1.18
N MET A 492 39.78 -6.64 -1.24
CA MET A 492 39.08 -6.37 -2.53
C MET A 492 39.93 -5.59 -3.52
N ILE A 493 40.74 -4.64 -3.04
CA ILE A 493 41.71 -3.92 -3.90
C ILE A 493 42.75 -4.89 -4.50
N GLU A 494 43.25 -5.82 -3.69
CA GLU A 494 44.20 -6.86 -4.17
C GLU A 494 43.56 -7.70 -5.30
N LEU A 495 42.27 -8.13 -5.15
CA LEU A 495 41.58 -8.86 -6.23
C LEU A 495 41.40 -8.01 -7.49
N LEU A 496 41.08 -6.73 -7.34
CA LEU A 496 40.91 -5.80 -8.45
C LEU A 496 42.24 -5.64 -9.23
N ASP A 497 43.37 -5.45 -8.52
CA ASP A 497 44.69 -5.31 -9.12
C ASP A 497 45.11 -6.59 -9.87
N GLN A 498 44.74 -7.77 -9.30
CA GLN A 498 44.97 -9.05 -9.96
C GLN A 498 44.16 -9.19 -11.25
N LEU A 499 42.84 -8.89 -11.22
CA LEU A 499 41.98 -8.96 -12.41
C LEU A 499 42.41 -7.96 -13.49
N ASP A 500 42.78 -6.73 -13.11
CA ASP A 500 43.28 -5.71 -14.05
C ASP A 500 44.55 -6.17 -14.76
N SER A 501 45.47 -6.87 -14.04
CA SER A 501 46.70 -7.42 -14.62
C SER A 501 46.44 -8.51 -15.67
N MET A 502 45.30 -9.20 -15.62
CA MET A 502 44.96 -10.27 -16.58
C MET A 502 44.51 -9.74 -17.94
N ASN A 503 44.23 -8.43 -18.06
CA ASN A 503 43.83 -7.76 -19.31
C ASN A 503 42.71 -8.52 -20.07
N ARG A 504 41.64 -8.85 -19.38
CA ARG A 504 40.57 -9.68 -19.91
C ARG A 504 39.68 -8.93 -20.93
N PRO A 505 39.04 -9.66 -21.87
CA PRO A 505 38.19 -9.04 -22.87
C PRO A 505 36.94 -8.42 -22.19
N LYS A 506 36.54 -7.26 -22.71
CA LYS A 506 35.31 -6.59 -22.30
C LYS A 506 34.25 -6.77 -23.39
N VAL A 507 33.07 -7.23 -23.00
CA VAL A 507 31.90 -7.38 -23.86
C VAL A 507 30.71 -6.69 -23.22
N LEU A 508 29.64 -6.48 -23.97
CA LEU A 508 28.38 -5.98 -23.38
C LEU A 508 27.83 -7.03 -22.42
N SER A 509 27.70 -6.67 -21.16
CA SER A 509 27.24 -7.52 -20.07
C SER A 509 26.08 -6.86 -19.33
N HIS A 510 25.25 -7.66 -18.66
CA HIS A 510 24.01 -7.20 -18.01
C HIS A 510 24.25 -6.63 -16.61
N ILE A 511 25.16 -7.21 -15.86
CA ILE A 511 25.57 -6.90 -14.48
C ILE A 511 24.52 -7.32 -13.43
N ASP A 512 23.26 -7.12 -13.68
CA ASP A 512 22.17 -7.49 -12.77
C ASP A 512 21.45 -8.78 -13.22
N ALA A 513 22.23 -9.81 -13.59
CA ALA A 513 21.73 -11.08 -14.13
C ALA A 513 21.14 -12.00 -13.04
N ASN A 514 20.27 -11.47 -12.19
CA ASN A 514 19.55 -12.25 -11.17
C ASN A 514 18.38 -13.05 -11.77
N ALA A 515 17.93 -14.10 -11.06
CA ALA A 515 16.86 -14.99 -11.55
C ALA A 515 15.53 -14.26 -11.79
N ASP A 516 15.24 -13.21 -11.04
CA ASP A 516 14.01 -12.42 -11.20
C ASP A 516 14.01 -11.57 -12.48
N ASN A 517 15.18 -11.29 -13.06
CA ASN A 517 15.32 -10.54 -14.31
C ASN A 517 15.23 -11.41 -15.58
N PHE A 518 15.10 -12.74 -15.44
CA PHE A 518 14.82 -13.64 -16.56
C PHE A 518 13.37 -14.06 -16.59
N LEU A 519 12.64 -13.63 -17.61
CA LEU A 519 11.25 -14.01 -17.85
C LEU A 519 11.20 -15.22 -18.79
N ILE A 520 10.61 -16.31 -18.32
CA ILE A 520 10.33 -17.51 -19.13
C ILE A 520 8.93 -17.38 -19.70
N LEU A 521 8.83 -17.30 -21.02
CA LEU A 521 7.57 -17.15 -21.73
C LEU A 521 6.85 -18.50 -21.89
N LYS A 522 5.57 -18.46 -22.26
CA LYS A 522 4.76 -19.70 -22.48
C LYS A 522 5.33 -20.64 -23.54
N ASP A 523 6.07 -20.10 -24.51
CA ASP A 523 6.73 -20.88 -25.56
C ASP A 523 8.12 -21.42 -25.17
N GLY A 524 8.53 -21.18 -23.93
CA GLY A 524 9.83 -21.57 -23.40
C GLY A 524 10.98 -20.61 -23.75
N SER A 525 10.74 -19.57 -24.53
CA SER A 525 11.75 -18.54 -24.79
C SER A 525 11.99 -17.68 -23.56
N VAL A 526 13.20 -17.14 -23.42
CA VAL A 526 13.60 -16.33 -22.27
C VAL A 526 13.79 -14.87 -22.71
N ARG A 527 13.38 -13.95 -21.84
CA ARG A 527 13.65 -12.53 -21.98
C ARG A 527 14.40 -12.04 -20.74
N LEU A 528 15.47 -11.30 -20.96
CA LEU A 528 16.26 -10.66 -19.91
C LEU A 528 15.83 -9.19 -19.83
N ILE A 529 15.47 -8.75 -18.64
CA ILE A 529 14.90 -7.42 -18.37
C ILE A 529 15.80 -6.65 -17.39
N ASP A 530 15.54 -5.36 -17.26
CA ASP A 530 16.21 -4.45 -16.29
C ASP A 530 17.69 -4.21 -16.52
N TRP A 531 18.00 -3.60 -17.66
CA TRP A 531 19.36 -3.33 -18.18
C TRP A 531 20.00 -2.05 -17.60
N GLU A 532 19.58 -1.62 -16.41
CA GLU A 532 19.98 -0.31 -15.86
C GLU A 532 21.45 -0.21 -15.41
N TYR A 533 22.15 -1.35 -15.25
CA TYR A 533 23.57 -1.42 -14.94
C TYR A 533 24.44 -1.93 -16.10
N ALA A 534 23.81 -2.34 -17.20
CA ALA A 534 24.52 -2.95 -18.32
C ALA A 534 25.59 -2.03 -18.93
N GLY A 535 26.70 -2.60 -19.35
CA GLY A 535 27.83 -1.88 -19.95
C GLY A 535 28.94 -2.81 -20.38
N MET A 536 30.00 -2.24 -20.96
CA MET A 536 31.18 -3.03 -21.40
C MET A 536 32.00 -3.47 -20.19
N CYS A 537 32.10 -4.78 -19.94
CA CYS A 537 32.94 -5.35 -18.89
C CYS A 537 33.30 -6.82 -19.17
N ASP A 538 33.99 -7.46 -18.22
CA ASP A 538 34.28 -8.90 -18.30
C ASP A 538 32.98 -9.70 -18.22
N PRO A 539 32.67 -10.60 -19.19
CA PRO A 539 31.40 -11.36 -19.19
C PRO A 539 31.21 -12.26 -17.95
N LEU A 540 32.29 -12.69 -17.29
CA LEU A 540 32.18 -13.57 -16.13
C LEU A 540 31.61 -12.88 -14.88
N ILE A 541 31.47 -11.55 -14.92
CA ILE A 541 30.79 -10.81 -13.87
C ILE A 541 29.29 -11.20 -13.79
N ASP A 542 28.65 -11.45 -14.93
CA ASP A 542 27.23 -11.83 -14.98
C ASP A 542 26.96 -13.18 -14.30
N LEU A 543 27.89 -14.15 -14.44
CA LEU A 543 27.81 -15.43 -13.74
C LEU A 543 27.94 -15.25 -12.23
N SER A 544 28.87 -14.38 -11.83
CA SER A 544 29.13 -14.09 -10.43
C SER A 544 27.93 -13.40 -9.78
N MET A 545 27.32 -12.44 -10.47
CA MET A 545 26.11 -11.76 -10.01
C MET A 545 24.92 -12.71 -9.92
N ALA A 546 24.69 -13.58 -10.92
CA ALA A 546 23.68 -14.61 -10.85
C ALA A 546 23.85 -15.52 -9.62
N GLY A 547 25.10 -15.86 -9.28
CA GLY A 547 25.42 -16.68 -8.11
C GLY A 547 25.14 -15.99 -6.78
N ILE A 548 25.56 -14.74 -6.58
CA ILE A 548 25.38 -14.03 -5.31
C ILE A 548 23.91 -13.67 -5.03
N TYR A 549 23.16 -13.31 -6.07
CA TYR A 549 21.71 -13.02 -5.92
C TYR A 549 20.89 -14.27 -5.64
N SER A 550 21.32 -15.41 -6.16
CA SER A 550 20.68 -16.71 -5.92
C SER A 550 21.10 -17.36 -4.59
N TYR A 551 21.98 -16.72 -3.83
CA TYR A 551 22.58 -17.27 -2.61
C TYR A 551 23.25 -18.63 -2.82
N TYR A 552 23.88 -18.81 -3.99
CA TYR A 552 24.55 -20.06 -4.35
C TYR A 552 25.75 -20.36 -3.46
N LYS A 553 25.87 -21.63 -3.10
CA LYS A 553 27.09 -22.20 -2.53
C LYS A 553 28.07 -22.50 -3.65
N GLU A 554 29.29 -22.90 -3.27
CA GLU A 554 30.33 -23.22 -4.23
C GLU A 554 29.92 -24.28 -5.25
N GLU A 555 29.24 -25.35 -4.81
CA GLU A 555 28.75 -26.43 -5.65
C GLU A 555 27.74 -25.96 -6.70
N ASP A 556 26.85 -25.07 -6.31
CA ASP A 556 25.87 -24.46 -7.22
C ASP A 556 26.56 -23.54 -8.24
N LEU A 557 27.56 -22.76 -7.80
CA LEU A 557 28.33 -21.86 -8.66
C LEU A 557 29.17 -22.66 -9.69
N GLU A 558 29.80 -23.75 -9.25
CA GLU A 558 30.53 -24.66 -10.15
C GLU A 558 29.58 -25.22 -11.22
N LYS A 559 28.40 -25.66 -10.83
CA LYS A 559 27.37 -26.16 -11.76
C LYS A 559 26.87 -25.08 -12.71
N LEU A 560 26.71 -23.83 -12.24
CA LEU A 560 26.35 -22.71 -13.10
C LEU A 560 27.42 -22.45 -14.15
N MET A 561 28.71 -22.46 -13.75
CA MET A 561 29.83 -22.31 -14.67
C MET A 561 29.89 -23.44 -15.71
N GLU A 562 29.72 -24.71 -15.29
CA GLU A 562 29.63 -25.85 -16.22
C GLU A 562 28.53 -25.69 -17.26
N ILE A 563 27.37 -25.19 -16.82
CA ILE A 563 26.22 -24.90 -17.72
C ILE A 563 26.58 -23.79 -18.72
N TYR A 564 27.21 -22.73 -18.27
CA TYR A 564 27.59 -21.60 -19.12
C TYR A 564 28.65 -21.95 -20.13
N PHE A 565 29.76 -22.61 -19.70
CA PHE A 565 30.85 -22.99 -20.58
C PHE A 565 30.58 -24.26 -21.44
N GLY A 566 29.54 -25.04 -21.08
CA GLY A 566 29.27 -26.35 -21.71
C GLY A 566 30.35 -27.40 -21.42
N ARG A 567 31.25 -27.12 -20.48
CA ARG A 567 32.36 -27.97 -20.03
C ARG A 567 32.76 -27.61 -18.59
N ILE A 568 33.60 -28.43 -18.00
CA ILE A 568 34.21 -28.12 -16.71
C ILE A 568 35.08 -26.85 -16.87
N PRO A 569 34.87 -25.80 -16.05
CA PRO A 569 35.68 -24.58 -16.11
C PRO A 569 37.14 -24.86 -15.77
N ASP A 570 38.06 -24.11 -16.38
CA ASP A 570 39.48 -24.17 -16.01
C ASP A 570 39.79 -23.34 -14.74
N ASN A 571 41.04 -23.40 -14.27
CA ASN A 571 41.45 -22.71 -13.06
C ASN A 571 41.42 -21.19 -13.20
N THR A 572 41.68 -20.66 -14.39
CA THR A 572 41.61 -19.22 -14.66
C THR A 572 40.16 -18.72 -14.62
N GLU A 573 39.25 -19.45 -15.25
CA GLU A 573 37.83 -19.13 -15.23
C GLU A 573 37.24 -19.14 -13.80
N ARG A 574 37.61 -20.16 -13.00
CA ARG A 574 37.24 -20.21 -11.58
C ARG A 574 37.82 -19.06 -10.78
N LEU A 575 39.10 -18.75 -10.96
CA LEU A 575 39.75 -17.62 -10.31
C LEU A 575 38.99 -16.32 -10.58
N VAL A 576 38.66 -16.06 -11.84
CA VAL A 576 37.97 -14.83 -12.25
C VAL A 576 36.55 -14.79 -11.67
N VAL A 577 35.75 -15.86 -11.81
CA VAL A 577 34.37 -15.91 -11.28
C VAL A 577 34.40 -15.76 -9.76
N TYR A 578 35.26 -16.45 -9.04
CA TYR A 578 35.35 -16.35 -7.58
C TYR A 578 35.78 -14.95 -7.13
N SER A 579 36.68 -14.31 -7.87
CA SER A 579 37.08 -12.93 -7.61
C SER A 579 35.90 -11.97 -7.79
N TYR A 580 35.09 -12.12 -8.85
CA TYR A 580 33.90 -11.30 -9.05
C TYR A 580 32.76 -11.63 -8.05
N VAL A 581 32.66 -12.86 -7.56
CA VAL A 581 31.75 -13.17 -6.45
C VAL A 581 32.13 -12.40 -5.18
N ALA A 582 33.46 -12.34 -4.88
CA ALA A 582 33.91 -11.57 -3.73
C ALA A 582 33.67 -10.06 -3.94
N LEU A 583 34.05 -9.53 -5.09
CA LEU A 583 33.87 -8.11 -5.43
C LEU A 583 32.41 -7.69 -5.54
N GLY A 584 31.56 -8.51 -6.14
CA GLY A 584 30.11 -8.29 -6.24
C GLY A 584 29.46 -8.29 -4.87
N GLY A 585 29.81 -9.26 -4.01
CA GLY A 585 29.32 -9.29 -2.63
C GLY A 585 29.71 -8.05 -1.84
N PHE A 586 30.95 -7.57 -2.02
CA PHE A 586 31.40 -6.33 -1.38
C PHE A 586 30.65 -5.10 -1.92
N LEU A 587 30.53 -4.97 -3.25
CA LEU A 587 29.82 -3.89 -3.91
C LEU A 587 28.35 -3.77 -3.42
N TRP A 588 27.63 -4.87 -3.46
CA TRP A 588 26.21 -4.88 -3.09
C TRP A 588 25.98 -4.77 -1.59
N SER A 589 26.95 -5.17 -0.75
CA SER A 589 26.87 -4.87 0.69
C SER A 589 26.96 -3.36 0.96
N LEU A 590 27.83 -2.62 0.25
CA LEU A 590 27.93 -1.16 0.35
C LEU A 590 26.66 -0.46 -0.18
N TRP A 591 26.13 -0.91 -1.32
CA TRP A 591 24.86 -0.42 -1.84
C TRP A 591 23.73 -0.58 -0.80
N ALA A 592 23.62 -1.75 -0.18
CA ALA A 592 22.59 -2.03 0.83
C ALA A 592 22.80 -1.19 2.11
N VAL A 593 24.03 -0.96 2.56
CA VAL A 593 24.35 -0.05 3.67
C VAL A 593 23.90 1.38 3.35
N TYR A 594 24.20 1.87 2.15
CA TYR A 594 23.73 3.19 1.71
C TYR A 594 22.21 3.29 1.68
N LYS A 595 21.52 2.32 1.10
CA LYS A 595 20.04 2.30 1.03
C LYS A 595 19.42 2.20 2.42
N ALA A 596 20.02 1.44 3.35
CA ALA A 596 19.58 1.36 4.74
C ALA A 596 19.68 2.73 5.45
N SER A 597 20.71 3.52 5.15
CA SER A 597 20.84 4.89 5.67
C SER A 597 19.73 5.84 5.19
N LEU A 598 19.05 5.49 4.09
CA LEU A 598 17.87 6.19 3.57
C LEU A 598 16.53 5.63 4.09
N GLY A 599 16.58 4.66 5.03
CA GLY A 599 15.40 4.06 5.64
C GLY A 599 14.86 2.80 4.94
N GLU A 600 15.60 2.22 4.00
CA GLU A 600 15.22 0.96 3.34
C GLU A 600 15.89 -0.23 4.04
N GLU A 601 15.14 -1.11 4.67
CA GLU A 601 15.68 -2.31 5.35
C GLU A 601 15.76 -3.51 4.39
N PHE A 602 16.92 -4.18 4.38
CA PHE A 602 17.20 -5.36 3.53
C PHE A 602 17.39 -6.66 4.33
N GLY A 603 17.05 -6.66 5.62
CA GLY A 603 17.19 -7.84 6.48
C GLY A 603 18.60 -8.43 6.44
N GLU A 604 18.72 -9.72 6.20
CA GLU A 604 20.01 -10.42 6.15
C GLU A 604 20.84 -10.18 4.86
N TYR A 605 20.26 -9.58 3.82
CA TYR A 605 20.92 -9.40 2.52
C TYR A 605 22.27 -8.73 2.65
N THR A 606 22.37 -7.61 3.36
CA THR A 606 23.61 -6.86 3.55
C THR A 606 24.73 -7.72 4.13
N ILE A 607 24.41 -8.52 5.14
CA ILE A 607 25.36 -9.40 5.82
C ILE A 607 25.78 -10.57 4.93
N ILE A 608 24.85 -11.16 4.20
CA ILE A 608 25.11 -12.27 3.28
C ILE A 608 26.06 -11.81 2.17
N GLN A 609 25.80 -10.64 1.56
CA GLN A 609 26.68 -10.09 0.54
C GLN A 609 28.09 -9.82 1.08
N TYR A 610 28.22 -9.25 2.26
CA TYR A 610 29.52 -9.03 2.90
C TYR A 610 30.25 -10.34 3.25
N ARG A 611 29.52 -11.40 3.58
CA ARG A 611 30.06 -12.75 3.80
C ARG A 611 30.62 -13.36 2.52
N TYR A 612 29.98 -13.13 1.36
CA TYR A 612 30.50 -13.54 0.06
C TYR A 612 31.87 -12.91 -0.21
N ALA A 613 32.04 -11.62 0.04
CA ALA A 613 33.32 -10.94 -0.11
C ALA A 613 34.44 -11.67 0.66
N LYS A 614 34.22 -11.94 1.92
CA LYS A 614 35.21 -12.59 2.81
C LYS A 614 35.46 -14.06 2.47
N ALA A 615 34.40 -14.81 2.17
CA ALA A 615 34.50 -16.25 1.92
C ALA A 615 35.23 -16.54 0.60
N TYR A 616 34.86 -15.80 -0.47
CA TYR A 616 35.46 -16.05 -1.79
C TYR A 616 36.83 -15.45 -1.94
N TYR A 617 37.19 -14.36 -1.26
CA TYR A 617 38.56 -13.91 -1.15
C TYR A 617 39.46 -15.01 -0.56
N ARG A 618 39.05 -15.65 0.56
CA ARG A 618 39.82 -16.76 1.14
C ARG A 618 40.02 -17.92 0.16
N LYS A 619 38.95 -18.31 -0.55
CA LYS A 619 39.02 -19.38 -1.56
C LYS A 619 40.00 -19.05 -2.69
N VAL A 620 39.99 -17.81 -3.17
CA VAL A 620 40.95 -17.33 -4.19
C VAL A 620 42.37 -17.42 -3.66
N LYS A 621 42.64 -16.93 -2.44
CA LYS A 621 43.99 -16.96 -1.83
C LYS A 621 44.49 -18.39 -1.60
N GLU A 622 43.67 -19.27 -1.05
CA GLU A 622 44.05 -20.65 -0.73
C GLU A 622 44.33 -21.48 -1.98
N ARG A 623 43.53 -21.31 -3.04
CA ARG A 623 43.62 -22.20 -4.21
C ARG A 623 44.45 -21.71 -5.35
N TYR A 624 44.59 -20.39 -5.53
CA TYR A 624 45.19 -19.82 -6.72
C TYR A 624 46.42 -18.93 -6.46
N CYS A 625 46.52 -18.29 -5.28
CA CYS A 625 47.66 -17.43 -4.97
C CYS A 625 48.85 -18.18 -4.33
N LEU A 626 48.66 -19.41 -3.83
CA LEU A 626 49.73 -20.25 -3.30
C LEU A 626 50.49 -21.05 -4.36
N GLN A 627 50.04 -21.03 -5.62
CA GLN A 627 50.64 -21.80 -6.71
C GLN A 627 51.54 -20.99 -7.65
N GLY A 628 51.84 -19.71 -7.33
CA GLY A 628 52.84 -18.93 -8.07
C GLY A 628 52.54 -18.77 -9.57
N ILE A 629 51.31 -18.44 -9.93
CA ILE A 629 50.93 -18.05 -11.31
C ILE A 629 50.99 -16.55 -11.45
#